data_6943c607effd5a89aae58bdca0ffad5f
#
_entry.id   6943c607effd5a89aae58bdca0ffad5f
#
_cell.length_a   1.000
_cell.length_b   1.000
_cell.length_c   1.000
_cell.angle_alpha   90.00
_cell.angle_beta   90.00
_cell.angle_gamma   90.00
#
_symmetry.space_group_name_H-M   'P 1'
#
loop_
_entity.id
_entity.type
_entity.pdbx_description
1 polymer ?
#
loop_
_entity_poly.entity_id
_entity_poly.type
_entity_poly.pdbx_seq_one_letter_code
_entity_poly.pdbx_strand_id
1 'polypeptide(L)'
;MIFTYTLAILLMFSLPVAAAVALRRRVAAPWFLFLVGVATFAVSQAVHLPLNAGLTRLGWLPEQTRDSAIPLWRTALLLGLTSGLCEESARALGYALLPRWRRFEHSLMLGLGHGGFEAMVVGVLAAASLSSLAALRGVDLQTLALSPEQLTALAAQLQVFEQGPLSAALPLLERILAMTLHVVLSVLVWRAFVSRKAVYYLVAVAYHAVANAALVMVSVSTDSVLLTYVVLALLLAPGLVWLVRLWRQASLSPSPVVPWKVEVAAFLAAARKELLQQWRTKRVLVVAAVFILFGLFSPLLAYFTPQIISGVEGAEMFADLIPIPSAVDAIGQYLKNLSQFGFIIAVLLGMGAVAGERERGTAALVLSKPLPRWAFILSKFTAQTVVYAGGFLVAGLGAYCYTVVLFGALDFGLFMAINALLFLWLMVFVAVALLGSALGGSTGAAAGIGLGGSVALLLAGNLPRVGPLMPGGLLAWAGQLGALSGTSVPSNSGAVAAAGALILLCLLGALAAFERQEL
;
A
#
# COMPACT_ATOMS: atom_id res chain seq x y z
N MET A 1 12.05 8.27 -27.78
CA MET A 1 10.77 7.72 -27.27
C MET A 1 10.87 7.15 -25.87
N ILE A 2 11.70 6.14 -25.58
CA ILE A 2 11.85 5.59 -24.21
C ILE A 2 12.13 6.70 -23.19
N PHE A 3 13.03 7.64 -23.50
CA PHE A 3 13.32 8.77 -22.61
C PHE A 3 12.08 9.63 -22.31
N THR A 4 11.26 9.95 -23.31
CA THR A 4 10.05 10.79 -23.11
C THR A 4 8.99 10.07 -22.28
N TYR A 5 8.77 8.76 -22.50
CA TYR A 5 7.88 7.96 -21.66
C TYR A 5 8.42 7.83 -20.22
N THR A 6 9.72 7.56 -20.06
CA THR A 6 10.36 7.52 -18.74
C THR A 6 10.20 8.85 -18.00
N LEU A 7 10.40 9.98 -18.69
CA LEU A 7 10.20 11.30 -18.11
C LEU A 7 8.73 11.53 -17.71
N ALA A 8 7.77 11.16 -18.56
CA ALA A 8 6.34 11.26 -18.23
C ALA A 8 5.99 10.42 -17.00
N ILE A 9 6.49 9.19 -16.92
CA ILE A 9 6.32 8.32 -15.75
C ILE A 9 6.93 8.96 -14.49
N LEU A 10 8.15 9.45 -14.55
CA LEU A 10 8.78 10.15 -13.42
C LEU A 10 7.98 11.37 -12.97
N LEU A 11 7.37 12.09 -13.89
CA LEU A 11 6.49 13.21 -13.58
C LEU A 11 5.18 12.76 -12.93
N MET A 12 4.63 11.59 -13.26
CA MET A 12 3.47 11.01 -12.56
C MET A 12 3.75 10.76 -11.06
N PHE A 13 4.99 10.50 -10.68
CA PHE A 13 5.40 10.37 -9.27
C PHE A 13 5.74 11.72 -8.63
N SER A 14 6.43 12.59 -9.34
CA SER A 14 6.99 13.82 -8.74
C SER A 14 5.98 14.97 -8.67
N LEU A 15 5.07 15.11 -9.65
CA LEU A 15 4.09 16.20 -9.67
C LEU A 15 3.13 16.20 -8.47
N PRO A 16 2.54 15.07 -8.04
CA PRO A 16 1.68 15.08 -6.86
C PRO A 16 2.40 15.56 -5.60
N VAL A 17 3.64 15.11 -5.42
CA VAL A 17 4.48 15.53 -4.29
C VAL A 17 4.86 17.00 -4.40
N ALA A 18 5.26 17.46 -5.58
CA ALA A 18 5.59 18.86 -5.82
C ALA A 18 4.39 19.79 -5.59
N ALA A 19 3.19 19.39 -6.03
CA ALA A 19 1.95 20.12 -5.78
C ALA A 19 1.63 20.19 -4.28
N ALA A 20 1.78 19.09 -3.55
CA ALA A 20 1.60 19.06 -2.10
C ALA A 20 2.62 19.95 -1.37
N VAL A 21 3.90 19.94 -1.79
CA VAL A 21 4.94 20.85 -1.29
C VAL A 21 4.57 22.30 -1.55
N ALA A 22 4.13 22.62 -2.78
CA ALA A 22 3.74 23.97 -3.16
C ALA A 22 2.52 24.45 -2.36
N LEU A 23 1.51 23.60 -2.19
CA LEU A 23 0.34 23.88 -1.35
C LEU A 23 0.78 24.16 0.09
N ARG A 24 1.58 23.28 0.68
CA ARG A 24 2.04 23.43 2.06
C ARG A 24 2.88 24.69 2.29
N ARG A 25 3.62 25.17 1.28
CA ARG A 25 4.37 26.42 1.38
C ARG A 25 3.47 27.65 1.46
N ARG A 26 2.22 27.54 0.98
CA ARG A 26 1.26 28.66 0.94
C ARG A 26 0.25 28.60 2.08
N VAL A 27 -0.12 27.41 2.53
CA VAL A 27 -1.17 27.18 3.52
C VAL A 27 -0.78 26.07 4.51
N ALA A 28 -1.32 26.15 5.72
CA ALA A 28 -1.06 25.18 6.79
C ALA A 28 -1.81 23.86 6.57
N ALA A 29 -1.38 23.09 5.59
CA ALA A 29 -1.92 21.75 5.32
C ALA A 29 -0.89 20.68 5.69
N PRO A 30 -1.09 19.90 6.75
CA PRO A 30 -0.10 18.90 7.19
C PRO A 30 -0.01 17.71 6.24
N TRP A 31 1.20 17.15 6.11
CA TRP A 31 1.50 16.04 5.22
C TRP A 31 0.69 14.76 5.47
N PHE A 32 0.30 14.51 6.72
CA PHE A 32 -0.48 13.31 7.00
C PHE A 32 -1.84 13.31 6.27
N LEU A 33 -2.40 14.47 5.91
CA LEU A 33 -3.63 14.54 5.10
C LEU A 33 -3.41 14.09 3.65
N PHE A 34 -2.20 14.27 3.10
CA PHE A 34 -1.81 13.65 1.84
C PHE A 34 -1.86 12.11 1.98
N LEU A 35 -1.29 11.57 3.07
CA LEU A 35 -1.33 10.13 3.36
C LEU A 35 -2.75 9.62 3.61
N VAL A 36 -3.61 10.42 4.24
CA VAL A 36 -5.05 10.10 4.34
C VAL A 36 -5.68 10.02 2.95
N GLY A 37 -5.35 10.95 2.04
CA GLY A 37 -5.78 10.89 0.65
C GLY A 37 -5.33 9.59 -0.04
N VAL A 38 -4.06 9.23 0.10
CA VAL A 38 -3.51 7.93 -0.37
C VAL A 38 -4.34 6.75 0.15
N ALA A 39 -4.64 6.76 1.45
CA ALA A 39 -5.43 5.68 2.06
C ALA A 39 -6.87 5.64 1.55
N THR A 40 -7.51 6.79 1.35
CA THR A 40 -8.88 6.82 0.82
C THR A 40 -8.95 6.23 -0.59
N PHE A 41 -7.94 6.45 -1.43
CA PHE A 41 -7.84 5.76 -2.72
C PHE A 41 -7.63 4.26 -2.55
N ALA A 42 -6.65 3.84 -1.75
CA ALA A 42 -6.37 2.41 -1.55
C ALA A 42 -7.59 1.64 -1.01
N VAL A 43 -8.32 2.22 -0.04
CA VAL A 43 -9.56 1.64 0.51
C VAL A 43 -10.64 1.57 -0.55
N SER A 44 -10.81 2.61 -1.37
CA SER A 44 -11.81 2.58 -2.44
C SER A 44 -11.54 1.45 -3.42
N GLN A 45 -10.29 1.25 -3.83
CA GLN A 45 -9.93 0.19 -4.77
C GLN A 45 -10.08 -1.22 -4.17
N ALA A 46 -9.86 -1.38 -2.86
CA ALA A 46 -10.11 -2.64 -2.16
C ALA A 46 -11.60 -3.08 -2.21
N VAL A 47 -12.52 -2.14 -2.42
CA VAL A 47 -13.95 -2.41 -2.62
C VAL A 47 -14.33 -2.39 -4.10
N HIS A 48 -13.86 -1.38 -4.83
CA HIS A 48 -14.23 -1.11 -6.22
C HIS A 48 -13.83 -2.25 -7.17
N LEU A 49 -12.57 -2.73 -7.06
CA LEU A 49 -12.10 -3.81 -7.95
C LEU A 49 -12.87 -5.13 -7.76
N PRO A 50 -13.08 -5.65 -6.53
CA PRO A 50 -13.91 -6.83 -6.31
C PRO A 50 -15.38 -6.63 -6.71
N LEU A 51 -15.93 -5.43 -6.51
CA LEU A 51 -17.30 -5.10 -6.91
C LEU A 51 -17.45 -5.21 -8.44
N ASN A 52 -16.56 -4.58 -9.21
CA ASN A 52 -16.62 -4.67 -10.67
C ASN A 52 -16.38 -6.10 -11.17
N ALA A 53 -15.45 -6.85 -10.58
CA ALA A 53 -15.25 -8.26 -10.90
C ALA A 53 -16.52 -9.10 -10.60
N GLY A 54 -17.24 -8.79 -9.51
CA GLY A 54 -18.54 -9.41 -9.19
C GLY A 54 -19.60 -9.08 -10.22
N LEU A 55 -19.72 -7.81 -10.63
CA LEU A 55 -20.67 -7.37 -11.66
C LEU A 55 -20.37 -8.01 -13.02
N THR A 56 -19.10 -8.19 -13.37
CA THR A 56 -18.71 -8.91 -14.59
C THR A 56 -19.13 -10.38 -14.54
N ARG A 57 -18.91 -11.07 -13.41
CA ARG A 57 -19.35 -12.47 -13.24
C ARG A 57 -20.86 -12.64 -13.27
N LEU A 58 -21.61 -11.61 -12.87
CA LEU A 58 -23.08 -11.59 -12.93
C LEU A 58 -23.61 -11.21 -14.33
N GLY A 59 -22.73 -10.92 -15.30
CA GLY A 59 -23.12 -10.49 -16.64
C GLY A 59 -23.67 -9.06 -16.70
N TRP A 60 -23.40 -8.23 -15.67
CA TRP A 60 -23.82 -6.82 -15.65
C TRP A 60 -22.78 -5.89 -16.30
N LEU A 61 -21.50 -6.26 -16.21
CA LEU A 61 -20.39 -5.65 -16.91
C LEU A 61 -19.79 -6.65 -17.91
N PRO A 62 -19.28 -6.22 -19.07
CA PRO A 62 -18.61 -7.08 -19.99
C PRO A 62 -17.17 -7.42 -19.53
N GLU A 63 -16.64 -8.55 -19.96
CA GLU A 63 -15.22 -8.88 -19.77
C GLU A 63 -14.32 -7.95 -20.58
N GLN A 64 -14.75 -7.59 -21.78
CA GLN A 64 -14.12 -6.60 -22.64
C GLN A 64 -15.15 -5.54 -23.03
N THR A 65 -14.76 -4.27 -22.91
CA THR A 65 -15.69 -3.15 -23.18
C THR A 65 -15.97 -2.99 -24.68
N ARG A 66 -15.03 -3.37 -25.53
CA ARG A 66 -15.18 -3.42 -26.98
C ARG A 66 -15.83 -4.77 -27.39
N ASP A 67 -16.63 -4.73 -28.42
CA ASP A 67 -17.30 -5.91 -29.03
C ASP A 67 -18.23 -6.68 -28.07
N SER A 68 -18.72 -6.00 -27.03
CA SER A 68 -19.66 -6.57 -26.07
C SER A 68 -21.11 -6.49 -26.54
N ALA A 69 -21.89 -7.53 -26.25
CA ALA A 69 -23.34 -7.52 -26.40
C ALA A 69 -24.05 -6.54 -25.42
N ILE A 70 -23.36 -6.10 -24.37
CA ILE A 70 -23.87 -5.11 -23.41
C ILE A 70 -23.71 -3.71 -24.01
N PRO A 71 -24.80 -2.89 -24.06
CA PRO A 71 -24.71 -1.54 -24.59
C PRO A 71 -23.65 -0.69 -23.88
N LEU A 72 -22.81 0.01 -24.65
CA LEU A 72 -21.70 0.80 -24.13
C LEU A 72 -22.12 1.82 -23.07
N TRP A 73 -23.28 2.51 -23.27
CA TRP A 73 -23.79 3.45 -22.29
C TRP A 73 -24.07 2.83 -20.92
N ARG A 74 -24.55 1.58 -20.90
CA ARG A 74 -24.80 0.85 -19.66
C ARG A 74 -23.50 0.50 -18.95
N THR A 75 -22.53 0.00 -19.70
CA THR A 75 -21.18 -0.28 -19.18
C THR A 75 -20.54 0.96 -18.61
N ALA A 76 -20.54 2.07 -19.36
CA ALA A 76 -19.99 3.35 -18.95
C ALA A 76 -20.66 3.89 -17.68
N LEU A 77 -22.01 3.82 -17.62
CA LEU A 77 -22.77 4.26 -16.44
C LEU A 77 -22.43 3.44 -15.21
N LEU A 78 -22.39 2.10 -15.32
CA LEU A 78 -22.06 1.23 -14.20
C LEU A 78 -20.64 1.43 -13.70
N LEU A 79 -19.65 1.51 -14.60
CA LEU A 79 -18.27 1.77 -14.23
C LEU A 79 -18.11 3.14 -13.57
N GLY A 80 -18.78 4.17 -14.10
CA GLY A 80 -18.79 5.51 -13.49
C GLY A 80 -19.44 5.52 -12.11
N LEU A 81 -20.59 4.87 -11.94
CA LEU A 81 -21.30 4.81 -10.65
C LEU A 81 -20.51 4.04 -9.59
N THR A 82 -19.92 2.89 -9.93
CA THR A 82 -19.14 2.10 -8.97
C THR A 82 -17.90 2.86 -8.54
N SER A 83 -17.19 3.54 -9.45
CA SER A 83 -16.05 4.40 -9.14
C SER A 83 -16.47 5.57 -8.23
N GLY A 84 -17.49 6.35 -8.64
CA GLY A 84 -17.96 7.49 -7.85
C GLY A 84 -18.45 7.09 -6.46
N LEU A 85 -19.21 6.02 -6.32
CA LEU A 85 -19.67 5.53 -5.01
C LEU A 85 -18.51 5.06 -4.12
N CYS A 86 -17.62 4.23 -4.63
CA CYS A 86 -16.54 3.66 -3.83
C CYS A 86 -15.55 4.75 -3.40
N GLU A 87 -15.14 5.62 -4.31
CA GLU A 87 -14.09 6.60 -4.02
C GLU A 87 -14.60 7.76 -3.17
N GLU A 88 -15.79 8.29 -3.46
CA GLU A 88 -16.34 9.38 -2.64
C GLU A 88 -16.77 8.88 -1.25
N SER A 89 -17.23 7.63 -1.12
CA SER A 89 -17.52 7.04 0.19
C SER A 89 -16.26 6.84 1.02
N ALA A 90 -15.17 6.35 0.42
CA ALA A 90 -13.88 6.23 1.10
C ALA A 90 -13.35 7.61 1.54
N ARG A 91 -13.50 8.64 0.69
CA ARG A 91 -13.14 10.02 1.01
C ARG A 91 -14.01 10.59 2.14
N ALA A 92 -15.31 10.32 2.10
CA ALA A 92 -16.23 10.70 3.17
C ALA A 92 -15.87 10.03 4.50
N LEU A 93 -15.48 8.74 4.49
CA LEU A 93 -14.96 8.05 5.66
C LEU A 93 -13.72 8.75 6.23
N GLY A 94 -12.78 9.18 5.36
CA GLY A 94 -11.60 9.96 5.77
C GLY A 94 -12.00 11.24 6.54
N TYR A 95 -12.98 12.00 6.03
CA TYR A 95 -13.48 13.19 6.73
C TYR A 95 -14.27 12.87 8.01
N ALA A 96 -15.00 11.76 8.04
CA ALA A 96 -15.73 11.33 9.22
C ALA A 96 -14.78 11.00 10.38
N LEU A 97 -13.68 10.32 10.05
CA LEU A 97 -12.66 9.90 11.02
C LEU A 97 -11.83 11.07 11.58
N LEU A 98 -11.72 12.19 10.85
CA LEU A 98 -10.83 13.30 11.19
C LEU A 98 -11.60 14.63 11.37
N PRO A 99 -12.52 14.77 12.35
CA PRO A 99 -13.38 15.96 12.49
C PRO A 99 -12.61 17.26 12.76
N ARG A 100 -11.43 17.19 13.39
CA ARG A 100 -10.57 18.35 13.67
C ARG A 100 -9.87 18.91 12.43
N TRP A 101 -9.82 18.11 11.34
CA TRP A 101 -9.06 18.42 10.12
C TRP A 101 -9.99 18.74 8.94
N ARG A 102 -11.03 19.57 9.18
CA ARG A 102 -12.04 19.94 8.18
C ARG A 102 -11.94 21.42 7.78
N ARG A 103 -10.74 21.89 7.47
CA ARG A 103 -10.53 23.22 6.85
C ARG A 103 -10.45 23.07 5.34
N PHE A 104 -10.64 24.18 4.61
CA PHE A 104 -10.59 24.19 3.15
C PHE A 104 -9.21 23.69 2.63
N GLU A 105 -8.12 24.23 3.16
CA GLU A 105 -6.76 23.82 2.79
C GLU A 105 -6.45 22.34 3.10
N HIS A 106 -7.10 21.77 4.09
CA HIS A 106 -6.99 20.36 4.42
C HIS A 106 -7.63 19.47 3.34
N SER A 107 -8.76 19.94 2.76
CA SER A 107 -9.44 19.22 1.69
C SER A 107 -8.63 19.19 0.40
N LEU A 108 -7.88 20.25 0.13
CA LEU A 108 -6.97 20.30 -1.02
C LEU A 108 -5.83 19.28 -0.88
N MET A 109 -5.23 19.22 0.32
CA MET A 109 -4.14 18.26 0.59
C MET A 109 -4.61 16.80 0.51
N LEU A 110 -5.80 16.51 1.04
CA LEU A 110 -6.40 15.18 0.94
C LEU A 110 -6.72 14.82 -0.52
N GLY A 111 -7.28 15.74 -1.30
CA GLY A 111 -7.55 15.53 -2.71
C GLY A 111 -6.29 15.29 -3.54
N LEU A 112 -5.21 16.04 -3.25
CA LEU A 112 -3.89 15.82 -3.87
C LEU A 112 -3.31 14.45 -3.50
N GLY A 113 -3.52 13.98 -2.27
CA GLY A 113 -3.08 12.66 -1.85
C GLY A 113 -3.83 11.54 -2.57
N HIS A 114 -5.15 11.67 -2.71
CA HIS A 114 -6.01 10.68 -3.37
C HIS A 114 -5.68 10.59 -4.88
N GLY A 115 -5.86 11.65 -5.63
CA GLY A 115 -5.60 11.66 -7.07
C GLY A 115 -4.10 11.56 -7.41
N GLY A 116 -3.22 12.05 -6.52
CA GLY A 116 -1.78 11.90 -6.68
C GLY A 116 -1.33 10.46 -6.55
N PHE A 117 -1.88 9.70 -5.61
CA PHE A 117 -1.55 8.28 -5.48
C PHE A 117 -2.11 7.45 -6.64
N GLU A 118 -3.30 7.78 -7.12
CA GLU A 118 -3.83 7.20 -8.36
C GLU A 118 -2.87 7.41 -9.53
N ALA A 119 -2.38 8.65 -9.72
CA ALA A 119 -1.39 8.95 -10.75
C ALA A 119 -0.09 8.14 -10.59
N MET A 120 0.38 7.93 -9.35
CA MET A 120 1.54 7.09 -9.05
C MET A 120 1.28 5.61 -9.39
N VAL A 121 0.11 5.07 -9.07
CA VAL A 121 -0.29 3.69 -9.41
C VAL A 121 -0.30 3.50 -10.92
N VAL A 122 -0.91 4.43 -11.67
CA VAL A 122 -0.88 4.41 -13.14
C VAL A 122 0.56 4.52 -13.66
N GLY A 123 1.40 5.33 -13.02
CA GLY A 123 2.83 5.44 -13.32
C GLY A 123 3.58 4.11 -13.15
N VAL A 124 3.26 3.32 -12.10
CA VAL A 124 3.83 1.96 -11.92
C VAL A 124 3.40 1.04 -13.04
N LEU A 125 2.11 1.04 -13.40
CA LEU A 125 1.59 0.20 -14.48
C LEU A 125 2.19 0.58 -15.84
N ALA A 126 2.33 1.89 -16.11
CA ALA A 126 2.97 2.40 -17.31
C ALA A 126 4.47 2.02 -17.37
N ALA A 127 5.18 2.07 -16.24
CA ALA A 127 6.57 1.65 -16.15
C ALA A 127 6.74 0.15 -16.43
N ALA A 128 5.88 -0.69 -15.85
CA ALA A 128 5.87 -2.13 -16.09
C ALA A 128 5.57 -2.44 -17.57
N SER A 129 4.56 -1.79 -18.16
CA SER A 129 4.21 -1.95 -19.58
C SER A 129 5.37 -1.50 -20.49
N LEU A 130 5.95 -0.32 -20.25
CA LEU A 130 7.09 0.18 -21.02
C LEU A 130 8.29 -0.76 -20.93
N SER A 131 8.59 -1.29 -19.74
CA SER A 131 9.68 -2.24 -19.52
C SER A 131 9.46 -3.53 -20.31
N SER A 132 8.24 -4.10 -20.27
CA SER A 132 7.87 -5.30 -21.00
C SER A 132 7.97 -5.10 -22.52
N LEU A 133 7.43 -3.99 -23.03
CA LEU A 133 7.51 -3.65 -24.46
C LEU A 133 8.95 -3.38 -24.92
N ALA A 134 9.77 -2.73 -24.07
CA ALA A 134 11.18 -2.48 -24.37
C ALA A 134 11.98 -3.79 -24.46
N ALA A 135 11.69 -4.78 -23.62
CA ALA A 135 12.32 -6.10 -23.67
C ALA A 135 11.96 -6.88 -24.93
N LEU A 136 10.79 -6.64 -25.52
CA LEU A 136 10.32 -7.28 -26.75
C LEU A 136 10.75 -6.54 -28.02
N ARG A 137 11.38 -5.38 -27.88
CA ARG A 137 11.83 -4.57 -29.01
C ARG A 137 12.95 -5.29 -29.77
N GLY A 138 12.71 -5.57 -31.05
CA GLY A 138 13.66 -6.28 -31.90
C GLY A 138 13.61 -7.82 -31.81
N VAL A 139 12.71 -8.35 -31.00
CA VAL A 139 12.41 -9.80 -30.97
C VAL A 139 11.51 -10.13 -32.13
N ASP A 140 11.81 -11.23 -32.84
CA ASP A 140 10.89 -11.77 -33.85
C ASP A 140 9.64 -12.31 -33.13
N LEU A 141 8.53 -11.59 -33.26
CA LEU A 141 7.27 -11.93 -32.61
C LEU A 141 6.72 -13.29 -33.04
N GLN A 142 7.09 -13.78 -34.23
CA GLN A 142 6.69 -15.10 -34.75
C GLN A 142 7.30 -16.25 -33.93
N THR A 143 8.40 -16.00 -33.21
CA THR A 143 9.02 -17.00 -32.34
C THR A 143 8.32 -17.16 -30.99
N LEU A 144 7.38 -16.26 -30.68
CA LEU A 144 6.60 -16.34 -29.46
C LEU A 144 5.42 -17.30 -29.66
N ALA A 145 5.19 -18.18 -28.68
CA ALA A 145 4.07 -19.12 -28.70
C ALA A 145 2.73 -18.41 -28.34
N LEU A 146 2.35 -17.42 -29.17
CA LEU A 146 1.14 -16.58 -28.98
C LEU A 146 0.14 -16.86 -30.12
N SER A 147 -1.15 -16.63 -29.84
CA SER A 147 -2.17 -16.69 -30.88
C SER A 147 -2.02 -15.54 -31.89
N PRO A 148 -2.53 -15.68 -33.16
CA PRO A 148 -2.49 -14.62 -34.17
C PRO A 148 -3.08 -13.28 -33.68
N GLU A 149 -4.14 -13.36 -32.87
CA GLU A 149 -4.79 -12.18 -32.24
C GLU A 149 -3.88 -11.52 -31.21
N GLN A 150 -3.22 -12.32 -30.36
CA GLN A 150 -2.24 -11.83 -29.38
C GLN A 150 -1.02 -11.19 -30.06
N LEU A 151 -0.52 -11.80 -31.14
CA LEU A 151 0.58 -11.26 -31.95
C LEU A 151 0.20 -9.90 -32.56
N THR A 152 -1.01 -9.79 -33.11
CA THR A 152 -1.51 -8.55 -33.70
C THR A 152 -1.64 -7.46 -32.63
N ALA A 153 -2.20 -7.79 -31.47
CA ALA A 153 -2.33 -6.86 -30.35
C ALA A 153 -0.97 -6.40 -29.82
N LEU A 154 0.00 -7.32 -29.71
CA LEU A 154 1.36 -7.01 -29.28
C LEU A 154 2.10 -6.13 -30.29
N ALA A 155 1.98 -6.43 -31.60
CA ALA A 155 2.54 -5.60 -32.65
C ALA A 155 1.98 -4.17 -32.64
N ALA A 156 0.67 -4.02 -32.44
CA ALA A 156 0.03 -2.71 -32.27
C ALA A 156 0.56 -1.96 -31.02
N GLN A 157 0.79 -2.65 -29.90
CA GLN A 157 1.38 -2.03 -28.71
C GLN A 157 2.83 -1.58 -28.93
N LEU A 158 3.62 -2.34 -29.72
CA LEU A 158 5.00 -1.97 -30.03
C LEU A 158 5.10 -0.72 -30.92
N GLN A 159 4.05 -0.39 -31.69
CA GLN A 159 4.01 0.86 -32.45
C GLN A 159 4.11 2.12 -31.58
N VAL A 160 3.90 2.00 -30.28
CA VAL A 160 4.13 3.12 -29.33
C VAL A 160 5.54 3.69 -29.47
N PHE A 161 6.53 2.88 -29.83
CA PHE A 161 7.90 3.34 -30.04
C PHE A 161 8.12 4.14 -31.33
N GLU A 162 7.18 4.09 -32.26
CA GLU A 162 7.22 4.80 -33.53
C GLU A 162 6.45 6.13 -33.47
N GLN A 163 5.59 6.28 -32.45
CA GLN A 163 4.81 7.49 -32.25
C GLN A 163 5.67 8.66 -31.79
N GLY A 164 5.26 9.89 -32.11
CA GLY A 164 6.00 11.10 -31.76
C GLY A 164 6.00 11.39 -30.24
N PRO A 165 6.83 12.35 -29.77
CA PRO A 165 6.94 12.67 -28.32
C PRO A 165 5.63 13.13 -27.68
N LEU A 166 4.66 13.62 -28.46
CA LEU A 166 3.35 14.02 -27.97
C LEU A 166 2.57 12.85 -27.39
N SER A 167 2.69 11.65 -27.94
CA SER A 167 2.02 10.44 -27.42
C SER A 167 2.46 10.08 -26.00
N ALA A 168 3.70 10.37 -25.64
CA ALA A 168 4.20 10.19 -24.28
C ALA A 168 3.71 11.26 -23.29
N ALA A 169 3.39 12.46 -23.78
CA ALA A 169 2.88 13.56 -22.96
C ALA A 169 1.38 13.42 -22.63
N LEU A 170 0.60 12.79 -23.51
CA LEU A 170 -0.84 12.65 -23.35
C LEU A 170 -1.26 11.92 -22.06
N PRO A 171 -0.69 10.75 -21.67
CA PRO A 171 -1.01 10.09 -20.42
C PRO A 171 -0.69 10.93 -19.19
N LEU A 172 0.39 11.74 -19.24
CA LEU A 172 0.72 12.66 -18.16
C LEU A 172 -0.30 13.79 -18.05
N LEU A 173 -0.74 14.35 -19.17
CA LEU A 173 -1.79 15.39 -19.19
C LEU A 173 -3.09 14.85 -18.57
N GLU A 174 -3.48 13.64 -18.92
CA GLU A 174 -4.66 12.99 -18.36
C GLU A 174 -4.53 12.85 -16.84
N ARG A 175 -3.36 12.43 -16.32
CA ARG A 175 -3.14 12.32 -14.87
C ARG A 175 -3.22 13.67 -14.16
N ILE A 176 -2.76 14.76 -14.79
CA ILE A 176 -2.89 16.11 -14.23
C ILE A 176 -4.37 16.52 -14.14
N LEU A 177 -5.16 16.26 -15.18
CA LEU A 177 -6.59 16.55 -15.21
C LEU A 177 -7.34 15.70 -14.16
N ALA A 178 -7.06 14.40 -14.10
CA ALA A 178 -7.65 13.47 -13.13
C ALA A 178 -7.33 13.90 -11.69
N MET A 179 -6.06 14.17 -11.38
CA MET A 179 -5.65 14.66 -10.06
C MET A 179 -6.38 15.97 -9.70
N THR A 180 -6.56 16.87 -10.66
CA THR A 180 -7.30 18.13 -10.44
C THR A 180 -8.78 17.87 -10.17
N LEU A 181 -9.39 16.92 -10.88
CA LEU A 181 -10.76 16.47 -10.63
C LEU A 181 -10.89 15.93 -9.20
N HIS A 182 -9.97 15.08 -8.75
CA HIS A 182 -9.98 14.54 -7.39
C HIS A 182 -9.83 15.60 -6.30
N VAL A 183 -9.10 16.71 -6.58
CA VAL A 183 -9.06 17.86 -5.67
C VAL A 183 -10.44 18.54 -5.60
N VAL A 184 -11.12 18.75 -6.71
CA VAL A 184 -12.49 19.32 -6.76
C VAL A 184 -13.46 18.43 -5.99
N LEU A 185 -13.44 17.12 -6.25
CA LEU A 185 -14.30 16.13 -5.58
C LEU A 185 -14.04 16.10 -4.07
N SER A 186 -12.78 16.17 -3.65
CA SER A 186 -12.42 16.24 -2.23
C SER A 186 -13.01 17.49 -1.55
N VAL A 187 -13.00 18.63 -2.23
CA VAL A 187 -13.61 19.87 -1.72
C VAL A 187 -15.14 19.76 -1.66
N LEU A 188 -15.78 19.07 -2.61
CA LEU A 188 -17.22 18.80 -2.56
C LEU A 188 -17.59 17.94 -1.35
N VAL A 189 -16.88 16.83 -1.13
CA VAL A 189 -17.12 15.97 0.04
C VAL A 189 -16.83 16.73 1.34
N TRP A 190 -15.73 17.50 1.42
CA TRP A 190 -15.45 18.38 2.55
C TRP A 190 -16.62 19.33 2.84
N ARG A 191 -17.19 19.94 1.79
CA ARG A 191 -18.32 20.87 1.90
C ARG A 191 -19.54 20.19 2.51
N ALA A 192 -19.80 18.93 2.19
CA ALA A 192 -20.89 18.16 2.80
C ALA A 192 -20.76 18.10 4.33
N PHE A 193 -19.55 17.85 4.83
CA PHE A 193 -19.29 17.77 6.27
C PHE A 193 -19.36 19.13 6.98
N VAL A 194 -18.82 20.17 6.38
CA VAL A 194 -18.79 21.51 7.00
C VAL A 194 -20.18 22.15 6.98
N SER A 195 -20.90 22.04 5.87
CA SER A 195 -22.26 22.59 5.76
C SER A 195 -23.36 21.69 6.34
N ARG A 196 -23.03 20.45 6.70
CA ARG A 196 -23.96 19.39 7.14
C ARG A 196 -25.08 19.12 6.10
N LYS A 197 -24.74 19.22 4.81
CA LYS A 197 -25.68 19.02 3.70
C LYS A 197 -25.17 17.86 2.82
N ALA A 198 -25.86 16.71 2.88
CA ALA A 198 -25.52 15.52 2.12
C ALA A 198 -25.55 15.74 0.58
N VAL A 199 -26.25 16.77 0.13
CA VAL A 199 -26.34 17.10 -1.31
C VAL A 199 -24.94 17.29 -1.93
N TYR A 200 -23.97 17.87 -1.23
CA TYR A 200 -22.63 18.03 -1.77
C TYR A 200 -21.89 16.69 -1.95
N TYR A 201 -22.14 15.71 -1.08
CA TYR A 201 -21.63 14.35 -1.27
C TYR A 201 -22.29 13.69 -2.48
N LEU A 202 -23.60 13.78 -2.62
CA LEU A 202 -24.30 13.23 -3.78
C LEU A 202 -23.85 13.90 -5.10
N VAL A 203 -23.61 15.20 -5.08
CA VAL A 203 -23.04 15.92 -6.23
C VAL A 203 -21.62 15.41 -6.53
N ALA A 204 -20.79 15.14 -5.53
CA ALA A 204 -19.45 14.59 -5.74
C ALA A 204 -19.52 13.21 -6.41
N VAL A 205 -20.38 12.30 -5.89
CA VAL A 205 -20.61 10.97 -6.47
C VAL A 205 -21.11 11.08 -7.92
N ALA A 206 -22.13 11.91 -8.17
CA ALA A 206 -22.69 12.09 -9.51
C ALA A 206 -21.68 12.70 -10.48
N TYR A 207 -20.92 13.71 -10.03
CA TYR A 207 -19.90 14.36 -10.85
C TYR A 207 -18.78 13.39 -11.24
N HIS A 208 -18.29 12.62 -10.27
CA HIS A 208 -17.30 11.57 -10.51
C HIS A 208 -17.84 10.51 -11.48
N ALA A 209 -19.05 10.01 -11.24
CA ALA A 209 -19.70 9.02 -12.09
C ALA A 209 -19.87 9.51 -13.53
N VAL A 210 -20.31 10.76 -13.73
CA VAL A 210 -20.49 11.35 -15.06
C VAL A 210 -19.14 11.54 -15.76
N ALA A 211 -18.10 12.02 -15.06
CA ALA A 211 -16.78 12.17 -15.63
C ALA A 211 -16.24 10.83 -16.14
N ASN A 212 -16.24 9.78 -15.31
CA ASN A 212 -15.76 8.46 -15.71
C ASN A 212 -16.61 7.82 -16.80
N ALA A 213 -17.94 7.92 -16.72
CA ALA A 213 -18.84 7.40 -17.76
C ALA A 213 -18.58 8.08 -19.11
N ALA A 214 -18.41 9.41 -19.13
CA ALA A 214 -18.10 10.15 -20.34
C ALA A 214 -16.75 9.74 -20.95
N LEU A 215 -15.73 9.52 -20.10
CA LEU A 215 -14.43 9.04 -20.57
C LEU A 215 -14.53 7.66 -21.23
N VAL A 216 -15.24 6.72 -20.61
CA VAL A 216 -15.48 5.39 -21.21
C VAL A 216 -16.24 5.50 -22.52
N MET A 217 -17.31 6.29 -22.54
CA MET A 217 -18.12 6.49 -23.76
C MET A 217 -17.29 7.06 -24.89
N VAL A 218 -16.56 8.14 -24.66
CA VAL A 218 -15.81 8.84 -25.71
C VAL A 218 -14.62 8.00 -26.18
N SER A 219 -13.85 7.41 -25.26
CA SER A 219 -12.67 6.62 -25.60
C SER A 219 -13.02 5.38 -26.45
N VAL A 220 -14.13 4.71 -26.15
CA VAL A 220 -14.55 3.51 -26.89
C VAL A 220 -15.25 3.88 -28.21
N SER A 221 -16.09 4.94 -28.22
CA SER A 221 -16.85 5.33 -29.43
C SER A 221 -16.01 6.02 -30.49
N THR A 222 -14.96 6.75 -30.13
CA THR A 222 -14.23 7.60 -31.08
C THR A 222 -12.81 7.14 -31.34
N ASP A 223 -12.27 6.28 -30.49
CA ASP A 223 -10.87 5.83 -30.49
C ASP A 223 -9.86 6.99 -30.40
N SER A 224 -10.33 8.17 -30.03
CA SER A 224 -9.56 9.40 -29.98
C SER A 224 -9.17 9.75 -28.55
N VAL A 225 -7.90 9.51 -28.20
CA VAL A 225 -7.32 9.89 -26.90
C VAL A 225 -7.42 11.40 -26.66
N LEU A 226 -7.16 12.21 -27.69
CA LEU A 226 -7.23 13.67 -27.58
C LEU A 226 -8.65 14.15 -27.28
N LEU A 227 -9.66 13.62 -27.98
CA LEU A 227 -11.05 13.99 -27.73
C LEU A 227 -11.49 13.60 -26.32
N THR A 228 -11.08 12.42 -25.83
CA THR A 228 -11.34 11.97 -24.47
C THR A 228 -10.82 12.99 -23.43
N TYR A 229 -9.60 13.51 -23.63
CA TYR A 229 -9.03 14.49 -22.69
C TYR A 229 -9.64 15.89 -22.82
N VAL A 230 -10.05 16.27 -24.03
CA VAL A 230 -10.82 17.51 -24.21
C VAL A 230 -12.15 17.43 -23.45
N VAL A 231 -12.86 16.31 -23.54
CA VAL A 231 -14.11 16.10 -22.78
C VAL A 231 -13.86 16.14 -21.27
N LEU A 232 -12.80 15.49 -20.79
CA LEU A 232 -12.42 15.57 -19.37
C LEU A 232 -12.14 17.02 -18.94
N ALA A 233 -11.38 17.78 -19.73
CA ALA A 233 -11.07 19.17 -19.42
C ALA A 233 -12.33 20.04 -19.40
N LEU A 234 -13.27 19.84 -20.33
CA LEU A 234 -14.55 20.54 -20.36
C LEU A 234 -15.43 20.20 -19.14
N LEU A 235 -15.49 18.93 -18.78
CA LEU A 235 -16.21 18.49 -17.58
C LEU A 235 -15.56 19.05 -16.30
N LEU A 236 -14.24 19.16 -16.25
CA LEU A 236 -13.51 19.69 -15.09
C LEU A 236 -13.68 21.21 -14.94
N ALA A 237 -13.88 21.96 -16.03
CA ALA A 237 -13.88 23.42 -16.03
C ALA A 237 -14.85 24.06 -15.01
N PRO A 238 -16.13 23.64 -14.87
CA PRO A 238 -17.03 24.20 -13.86
C PRO A 238 -16.53 23.99 -12.42
N GLY A 239 -16.01 22.80 -12.13
CA GLY A 239 -15.43 22.46 -10.82
C GLY A 239 -14.21 23.29 -10.50
N LEU A 240 -13.34 23.52 -11.50
CA LEU A 240 -12.14 24.34 -11.34
C LEU A 240 -12.50 25.83 -11.10
N VAL A 241 -13.46 26.36 -11.85
CA VAL A 241 -13.97 27.73 -11.63
C VAL A 241 -14.53 27.89 -10.23
N TRP A 242 -15.31 26.91 -9.77
CA TRP A 242 -15.84 26.89 -8.40
C TRP A 242 -14.72 26.82 -7.36
N LEU A 243 -13.73 25.94 -7.56
CA LEU A 243 -12.57 25.81 -6.68
C LEU A 243 -11.78 27.12 -6.56
N VAL A 244 -11.52 27.79 -7.70
CA VAL A 244 -10.82 29.09 -7.74
C VAL A 244 -11.61 30.15 -6.99
N ARG A 245 -12.95 30.20 -7.15
CA ARG A 245 -13.81 31.11 -6.39
C ARG A 245 -13.72 30.87 -4.90
N LEU A 246 -13.78 29.59 -4.47
CA LEU A 246 -13.62 29.22 -3.05
C LEU A 246 -12.23 29.61 -2.53
N TRP A 247 -11.18 29.37 -3.30
CA TRP A 247 -9.83 29.78 -2.94
C TRP A 247 -9.71 31.27 -2.69
N ARG A 248 -10.32 32.10 -3.56
CA ARG A 248 -10.30 33.56 -3.41
C ARG A 248 -11.14 34.08 -2.23
N GLN A 249 -12.18 33.33 -1.85
CA GLN A 249 -13.06 33.65 -0.72
C GLN A 249 -12.54 33.09 0.61
N ALA A 250 -11.75 32.03 0.55
CA ALA A 250 -11.20 31.43 1.74
C ALA A 250 -10.27 32.45 2.42
N SER A 251 -10.63 32.88 3.62
CA SER A 251 -9.72 33.55 4.53
C SER A 251 -8.62 32.56 4.88
N LEU A 252 -7.60 32.49 4.04
CA LEU A 252 -6.42 31.68 4.29
C LEU A 252 -5.73 32.32 5.48
N SER A 253 -6.07 31.86 6.67
CA SER A 253 -5.32 32.25 7.87
C SER A 253 -3.88 31.83 7.62
N PRO A 254 -2.92 32.75 7.63
CA PRO A 254 -1.54 32.36 7.75
C PRO A 254 -1.41 31.73 9.13
N SER A 255 -1.76 30.48 9.27
CA SER A 255 -1.29 29.70 10.40
C SER A 255 0.22 29.82 10.41
N PRO A 256 0.88 29.95 11.59
CA PRO A 256 2.32 29.88 11.62
C PRO A 256 2.70 28.58 10.93
N VAL A 257 3.18 28.68 9.70
CA VAL A 257 3.65 27.52 8.94
C VAL A 257 4.88 27.07 9.71
N VAL A 258 4.71 26.07 10.55
CA VAL A 258 5.87 25.41 11.13
C VAL A 258 6.69 24.93 9.94
N PRO A 259 7.89 25.47 9.73
CA PRO A 259 8.68 25.10 8.57
C PRO A 259 8.81 23.58 8.53
N TRP A 260 8.63 22.97 7.37
CA TRP A 260 8.72 21.50 7.22
C TRP A 260 10.03 20.94 7.80
N LYS A 261 11.12 21.73 7.76
CA LYS A 261 12.41 21.39 8.41
C LYS A 261 12.26 21.18 9.92
N VAL A 262 11.44 21.98 10.58
CA VAL A 262 11.20 21.87 12.03
C VAL A 262 10.33 20.63 12.32
N GLU A 263 9.32 20.34 11.50
CA GLU A 263 8.51 19.13 11.67
C GLU A 263 9.32 17.86 11.40
N VAL A 264 10.15 17.85 10.34
CA VAL A 264 11.05 16.72 10.07
C VAL A 264 12.09 16.57 11.19
N ALA A 265 12.67 17.66 11.66
CA ALA A 265 13.62 17.62 12.78
C ALA A 265 12.94 17.07 14.06
N ALA A 266 11.70 17.49 14.34
CA ALA A 266 10.92 16.98 15.48
C ALA A 266 10.62 15.48 15.33
N PHE A 267 10.23 15.02 14.12
CA PHE A 267 10.04 13.60 13.82
C PHE A 267 11.34 12.80 13.99
N LEU A 268 12.46 13.26 13.43
CA LEU A 268 13.75 12.58 13.54
C LEU A 268 14.22 12.52 15.00
N ALA A 269 14.02 13.60 15.77
CA ALA A 269 14.32 13.62 17.20
C ALA A 269 13.45 12.59 17.96
N ALA A 270 12.16 12.51 17.65
CA ALA A 270 11.26 11.51 18.22
C ALA A 270 11.66 10.08 17.82
N ALA A 271 11.97 9.83 16.55
CA ALA A 271 12.41 8.52 16.06
C ALA A 271 13.73 8.09 16.74
N ARG A 272 14.70 9.02 16.87
CA ARG A 272 15.93 8.77 17.62
C ARG A 272 15.66 8.44 19.08
N LYS A 273 14.75 9.17 19.74
CA LYS A 273 14.31 8.89 21.13
C LYS A 273 13.75 7.48 21.23
N GLU A 274 12.87 7.09 20.32
CA GLU A 274 12.26 5.76 20.30
C GLU A 274 13.32 4.65 20.08
N LEU A 275 14.26 4.83 19.14
CA LEU A 275 15.36 3.88 18.91
C LEU A 275 16.25 3.75 20.15
N LEU A 276 16.62 4.86 20.79
CA LEU A 276 17.38 4.84 22.04
C LEU A 276 16.62 4.14 23.17
N GLN A 277 15.30 4.31 23.22
CA GLN A 277 14.45 3.61 24.19
C GLN A 277 14.44 2.11 23.93
N GLN A 278 14.31 1.66 22.67
CA GLN A 278 14.39 0.25 22.29
C GLN A 278 15.73 -0.37 22.70
N TRP A 279 16.83 0.39 22.53
CA TRP A 279 18.16 -0.05 22.96
C TRP A 279 18.30 -0.13 24.48
N ARG A 280 17.93 0.94 25.19
CA ARG A 280 18.04 1.02 26.68
C ARG A 280 17.15 0.02 27.40
N THR A 281 15.99 -0.30 26.84
CA THR A 281 15.07 -1.31 27.40
C THR A 281 15.42 -2.73 26.95
N LYS A 282 16.56 -2.92 26.28
CA LYS A 282 17.06 -4.22 25.78
C LYS A 282 16.11 -4.93 24.79
N ARG A 283 15.07 -4.24 24.29
CA ARG A 283 14.13 -4.81 23.30
C ARG A 283 14.84 -5.19 21.99
N VAL A 284 15.82 -4.39 21.56
CA VAL A 284 16.69 -4.71 20.42
C VAL A 284 17.40 -6.05 20.63
N LEU A 285 17.90 -6.30 21.85
CA LEU A 285 18.58 -7.57 22.18
C LEU A 285 17.64 -8.77 22.12
N VAL A 286 16.38 -8.61 22.57
CA VAL A 286 15.36 -9.66 22.48
C VAL A 286 15.06 -9.99 21.02
N VAL A 287 14.81 -8.98 20.18
CA VAL A 287 14.56 -9.15 18.75
C VAL A 287 15.77 -9.81 18.09
N ALA A 288 16.98 -9.28 18.32
CA ALA A 288 18.20 -9.82 17.75
C ALA A 288 18.43 -11.29 18.19
N ALA A 289 18.29 -11.59 19.48
CA ALA A 289 18.51 -12.95 20.00
C ALA A 289 17.56 -13.95 19.35
N VAL A 290 16.26 -13.63 19.26
CA VAL A 290 15.27 -14.53 18.66
C VAL A 290 15.49 -14.69 17.16
N PHE A 291 15.77 -13.58 16.45
CA PHE A 291 15.96 -13.65 15.01
C PHE A 291 17.28 -14.33 14.62
N ILE A 292 18.37 -14.09 15.36
CA ILE A 292 19.63 -14.81 15.17
C ILE A 292 19.44 -16.29 15.47
N LEU A 293 18.79 -16.62 16.60
CA LEU A 293 18.52 -18.01 16.97
C LEU A 293 17.81 -18.74 15.84
N PHE A 294 16.65 -18.23 15.39
CA PHE A 294 15.88 -18.91 14.35
C PHE A 294 16.49 -18.76 12.95
N GLY A 295 17.25 -17.69 12.68
CA GLY A 295 18.02 -17.55 11.45
C GLY A 295 19.07 -18.66 11.31
N LEU A 296 19.85 -18.91 12.35
CA LEU A 296 20.89 -19.94 12.35
C LEU A 296 20.33 -21.36 12.58
N PHE A 297 19.35 -21.48 13.47
CA PHE A 297 18.84 -22.77 13.89
C PHE A 297 17.92 -23.43 12.87
N SER A 298 17.21 -22.68 12.04
CA SER A 298 16.27 -23.23 11.06
C SER A 298 16.95 -24.12 10.00
N PRO A 299 18.05 -23.72 9.34
CA PRO A 299 18.77 -24.60 8.42
C PRO A 299 19.37 -25.83 9.12
N LEU A 300 19.87 -25.65 10.36
CA LEU A 300 20.39 -26.77 11.16
C LEU A 300 19.29 -27.78 11.52
N LEU A 301 18.12 -27.30 11.97
CA LEU A 301 16.97 -28.15 12.24
C LEU A 301 16.57 -28.93 11.00
N ALA A 302 16.46 -28.30 9.85
CA ALA A 302 16.12 -28.97 8.60
C ALA A 302 17.15 -30.07 8.26
N TYR A 303 18.44 -29.79 8.40
CA TYR A 303 19.53 -30.72 8.09
C TYR A 303 19.53 -31.94 9.03
N PHE A 304 19.35 -31.74 10.34
CA PHE A 304 19.39 -32.78 11.35
C PHE A 304 18.03 -33.43 11.65
N THR A 305 16.95 -33.07 10.94
CA THR A 305 15.60 -33.65 11.15
C THR A 305 15.59 -35.17 11.10
N PRO A 306 16.22 -35.88 10.13
CA PRO A 306 16.25 -37.35 10.12
C PRO A 306 16.93 -37.93 11.36
N GLN A 307 18.07 -37.36 11.77
CA GLN A 307 18.82 -37.83 12.96
C GLN A 307 18.06 -37.56 14.26
N ILE A 308 17.34 -36.43 14.34
CA ILE A 308 16.50 -36.11 15.51
C ILE A 308 15.37 -37.15 15.64
N ILE A 309 14.72 -37.48 14.52
CA ILE A 309 13.61 -38.44 14.52
C ILE A 309 14.09 -39.85 14.80
N SER A 310 15.22 -40.28 14.23
CA SER A 310 15.80 -41.59 14.52
C SER A 310 16.26 -41.78 15.98
N GLY A 311 16.54 -40.66 16.68
CA GLY A 311 16.89 -40.65 18.10
C GLY A 311 15.70 -40.73 19.06
N VAL A 312 14.45 -40.68 18.56
CA VAL A 312 13.23 -40.80 19.37
C VAL A 312 12.79 -42.25 19.42
N GLU A 313 12.74 -42.83 20.63
CA GLU A 313 12.35 -44.20 20.85
C GLU A 313 10.97 -44.50 20.24
N GLY A 314 10.88 -45.49 19.36
CA GLY A 314 9.68 -45.88 18.63
C GLY A 314 9.40 -45.07 17.33
N ALA A 315 10.22 -44.07 16.99
CA ALA A 315 10.10 -43.30 15.75
C ALA A 315 11.13 -43.69 14.67
N GLU A 316 12.00 -44.68 14.95
CA GLU A 316 13.08 -45.14 14.05
C GLU A 316 12.54 -45.54 12.66
N MET A 317 11.38 -46.22 12.62
CA MET A 317 10.70 -46.60 11.37
C MET A 317 10.31 -45.41 10.48
N PHE A 318 10.09 -44.25 11.07
CA PHE A 318 9.71 -43.05 10.31
C PHE A 318 10.94 -42.31 9.76
N ALA A 319 12.13 -42.52 10.32
CA ALA A 319 13.36 -41.89 9.86
C ALA A 319 13.70 -42.27 8.41
N ASP A 320 13.47 -43.56 8.04
CA ASP A 320 13.70 -44.07 6.69
C ASP A 320 12.67 -43.59 5.66
N LEU A 321 11.53 -43.03 6.11
CA LEU A 321 10.49 -42.46 5.26
C LEU A 321 10.70 -41.00 4.99
N ILE A 322 11.63 -40.32 5.67
CA ILE A 322 11.89 -38.90 5.51
C ILE A 322 12.82 -38.71 4.31
N PRO A 323 12.40 -37.87 3.31
CA PRO A 323 13.28 -37.53 2.21
C PRO A 323 14.58 -36.89 2.70
N ILE A 324 15.66 -37.01 1.94
CA ILE A 324 16.91 -36.32 2.23
C ILE A 324 16.63 -34.81 2.28
N PRO A 325 16.93 -34.13 3.40
CA PRO A 325 16.67 -32.71 3.54
C PRO A 325 17.38 -31.89 2.47
N SER A 326 16.71 -30.84 2.00
CA SER A 326 17.14 -29.96 0.93
C SER A 326 17.17 -28.49 1.38
N ALA A 327 17.69 -27.60 0.54
CA ALA A 327 17.62 -26.17 0.76
C ALA A 327 16.17 -25.66 0.85
N VAL A 328 15.21 -26.33 0.18
CA VAL A 328 13.77 -26.01 0.25
C VAL A 328 13.24 -26.22 1.67
N ASP A 329 13.64 -27.31 2.32
CA ASP A 329 13.23 -27.62 3.69
C ASP A 329 13.82 -26.61 4.69
N ALA A 330 15.07 -26.19 4.46
CA ALA A 330 15.72 -25.15 5.26
C ALA A 330 14.98 -23.81 5.14
N ILE A 331 14.60 -23.40 3.92
CA ILE A 331 13.83 -22.18 3.67
C ILE A 331 12.42 -22.29 4.30
N GLY A 332 11.76 -23.45 4.14
CA GLY A 332 10.45 -23.71 4.74
C GLY A 332 10.48 -23.59 6.26
N GLN A 333 11.49 -24.20 6.91
CA GLN A 333 11.67 -24.12 8.36
C GLN A 333 12.01 -22.69 8.83
N TYR A 334 12.82 -21.96 8.07
CA TYR A 334 13.12 -20.55 8.32
C TYR A 334 11.86 -19.68 8.26
N LEU A 335 11.06 -19.79 7.20
CA LEU A 335 9.80 -19.07 7.06
C LEU A 335 8.84 -19.37 8.20
N LYS A 336 8.68 -20.66 8.55
CA LYS A 336 7.82 -21.12 9.64
C LYS A 336 8.25 -20.53 10.98
N ASN A 337 9.51 -20.64 11.34
CA ASN A 337 10.02 -20.19 12.63
C ASN A 337 9.95 -18.65 12.76
N LEU A 338 10.43 -17.91 11.75
CA LEU A 338 10.40 -16.46 11.81
C LEU A 338 8.98 -15.89 11.74
N SER A 339 8.06 -16.51 11.01
CA SER A 339 6.67 -16.06 11.02
C SER A 339 6.02 -16.29 12.39
N GLN A 340 6.18 -17.43 13.00
CA GLN A 340 5.57 -17.73 14.31
C GLN A 340 6.14 -16.85 15.42
N PHE A 341 7.44 -16.84 15.59
CA PHE A 341 8.09 -16.11 16.69
C PHE A 341 8.16 -14.61 16.42
N GLY A 342 8.35 -14.18 15.17
CA GLY A 342 8.31 -12.77 14.77
C GLY A 342 6.96 -12.14 15.06
N PHE A 343 5.86 -12.83 14.74
CA PHE A 343 4.50 -12.41 15.06
C PHE A 343 4.30 -12.16 16.57
N ILE A 344 4.68 -13.13 17.40
CA ILE A 344 4.54 -13.02 18.86
C ILE A 344 5.30 -11.80 19.38
N ILE A 345 6.55 -11.61 18.93
CA ILE A 345 7.38 -10.50 19.35
C ILE A 345 6.80 -9.17 18.85
N ALA A 346 6.28 -9.10 17.62
CA ALA A 346 5.66 -7.89 17.08
C ALA A 346 4.50 -7.42 17.96
N VAL A 347 3.62 -8.34 18.38
CA VAL A 347 2.50 -8.03 19.26
C VAL A 347 2.98 -7.62 20.64
N LEU A 348 3.87 -8.39 21.27
CA LEU A 348 4.36 -8.14 22.62
C LEU A 348 5.11 -6.81 22.76
N LEU A 349 5.94 -6.46 21.78
CA LEU A 349 6.70 -5.21 21.80
C LEU A 349 5.84 -4.01 21.35
N GLY A 350 4.87 -4.25 20.45
CA GLY A 350 3.99 -3.22 19.92
C GLY A 350 2.91 -2.77 20.90
N MET A 351 2.36 -3.68 21.71
CA MET A 351 1.23 -3.41 22.60
C MET A 351 1.46 -2.24 23.57
N GLY A 352 2.68 -2.07 24.06
CA GLY A 352 3.05 -1.00 25.01
C GLY A 352 3.56 0.28 24.35
N ALA A 353 3.56 0.38 23.02
CA ALA A 353 4.22 1.49 22.33
C ALA A 353 3.55 2.85 22.60
N VAL A 354 2.22 2.90 22.61
CA VAL A 354 1.40 4.08 22.93
C VAL A 354 0.73 3.92 24.29
N ALA A 355 0.02 2.81 24.51
CA ALA A 355 -0.70 2.53 25.74
C ALA A 355 0.20 2.60 26.98
N GLY A 356 1.39 2.01 26.93
CA GLY A 356 2.32 2.04 28.05
C GLY A 356 2.91 3.43 28.35
N GLU A 357 3.04 4.32 27.36
CA GLU A 357 3.42 5.71 27.61
C GLU A 357 2.26 6.52 28.20
N ARG A 358 1.03 6.19 27.84
CA ARG A 358 -0.17 6.81 28.43
C ARG A 358 -0.35 6.38 29.88
N GLU A 359 -0.26 5.09 30.17
CA GLU A 359 -0.38 4.57 31.55
C GLU A 359 0.64 5.21 32.51
N ARG A 360 1.85 5.49 32.01
CA ARG A 360 2.90 6.14 32.81
C ARG A 360 2.85 7.67 32.77
N GLY A 361 1.88 8.29 32.10
CA GLY A 361 1.80 9.74 31.91
C GLY A 361 2.91 10.36 31.06
N THR A 362 3.81 9.54 30.49
CA THR A 362 4.95 10.04 29.70
C THR A 362 4.53 10.55 28.32
N ALA A 363 3.39 10.12 27.79
CA ALA A 363 2.84 10.64 26.55
C ALA A 363 2.52 12.14 26.65
N ALA A 364 1.87 12.57 27.74
CA ALA A 364 1.56 13.99 28.00
C ALA A 364 2.85 14.83 28.11
N LEU A 365 3.88 14.31 28.79
CA LEU A 365 5.18 14.99 28.93
C LEU A 365 5.90 15.16 27.58
N VAL A 366 5.82 14.17 26.69
CA VAL A 366 6.44 14.25 25.34
C VAL A 366 5.68 15.25 24.47
N LEU A 367 4.35 15.28 24.56
CA LEU A 367 3.48 16.14 23.76
C LEU A 367 3.33 17.57 24.33
N SER A 368 3.84 17.86 25.52
CA SER A 368 4.02 19.23 25.99
C SER A 368 5.08 19.98 25.17
N LYS A 369 5.94 19.27 24.44
CA LYS A 369 6.89 19.82 23.45
C LYS A 369 6.20 19.98 22.08
N PRO A 370 6.73 20.82 21.17
CA PRO A 370 6.14 21.05 19.85
C PRO A 370 6.35 19.83 18.91
N LEU A 371 5.81 18.66 19.32
CA LEU A 371 5.82 17.43 18.54
C LEU A 371 4.43 17.18 17.98
N PRO A 372 4.25 17.14 16.64
CA PRO A 372 2.98 16.78 16.04
C PRO A 372 2.56 15.35 16.42
N ARG A 373 1.28 15.11 16.66
CA ARG A 373 0.76 13.78 17.04
C ARG A 373 1.06 12.72 16.00
N TRP A 374 1.06 13.08 14.72
CA TRP A 374 1.48 12.16 13.64
C TRP A 374 2.95 11.72 13.79
N ALA A 375 3.83 12.65 14.18
CA ALA A 375 5.24 12.34 14.39
C ALA A 375 5.45 11.43 15.61
N PHE A 376 4.60 11.57 16.63
CA PHE A 376 4.61 10.68 17.80
C PHE A 376 4.25 9.23 17.40
N ILE A 377 3.21 9.02 16.61
CA ILE A 377 2.80 7.67 16.16
C ILE A 377 3.80 7.09 15.17
N LEU A 378 4.16 7.86 14.12
CA LEU A 378 5.08 7.37 13.09
C LEU A 378 6.50 7.11 13.61
N SER A 379 6.99 7.87 14.59
CA SER A 379 8.31 7.61 15.17
C SER A 379 8.39 6.24 15.84
N LYS A 380 7.30 5.79 16.46
CA LYS A 380 7.22 4.44 17.07
C LYS A 380 7.22 3.34 16.03
N PHE A 381 6.44 3.50 14.96
CA PHE A 381 6.45 2.56 13.84
C PHE A 381 7.84 2.50 13.17
N THR A 382 8.42 3.66 12.88
CA THR A 382 9.77 3.76 12.26
C THR A 382 10.84 3.09 13.12
N ALA A 383 10.83 3.33 14.44
CA ALA A 383 11.81 2.71 15.34
C ALA A 383 11.67 1.18 15.38
N GLN A 384 10.44 0.65 15.41
CA GLN A 384 10.19 -0.79 15.32
C GLN A 384 10.63 -1.35 13.98
N THR A 385 10.28 -0.68 12.88
CA THR A 385 10.71 -1.07 11.52
C THR A 385 12.23 -1.20 11.41
N VAL A 386 12.98 -0.23 11.94
CA VAL A 386 14.46 -0.26 11.92
C VAL A 386 14.99 -1.43 12.74
N VAL A 387 14.43 -1.68 13.93
CA VAL A 387 14.87 -2.79 14.80
C VAL A 387 14.60 -4.14 14.14
N TYR A 388 13.39 -4.33 13.57
CA TYR A 388 13.06 -5.58 12.87
C TYR A 388 13.85 -5.74 11.58
N ALA A 389 14.07 -4.66 10.80
CA ALA A 389 14.91 -4.73 9.60
C ALA A 389 16.34 -5.18 9.92
N GLY A 390 16.93 -4.64 11.01
CA GLY A 390 18.24 -5.10 11.49
C GLY A 390 18.23 -6.56 11.91
N GLY A 391 17.20 -7.01 12.64
CA GLY A 391 17.01 -8.41 13.01
C GLY A 391 16.89 -9.34 11.80
N PHE A 392 16.07 -8.96 10.81
CA PHE A 392 15.90 -9.73 9.57
C PHE A 392 17.18 -9.79 8.73
N LEU A 393 17.93 -8.68 8.66
CA LEU A 393 19.20 -8.68 7.93
C LEU A 393 20.17 -9.71 8.52
N VAL A 394 20.34 -9.70 9.85
CA VAL A 394 21.26 -10.62 10.51
C VAL A 394 20.76 -12.07 10.43
N ALA A 395 19.46 -12.29 10.69
CA ALA A 395 18.85 -13.62 10.58
C ALA A 395 18.93 -14.18 9.16
N GLY A 396 18.59 -13.33 8.16
CA GLY A 396 18.61 -13.72 6.75
C GLY A 396 20.02 -14.04 6.25
N LEU A 397 21.01 -13.22 6.58
CA LEU A 397 22.41 -13.52 6.23
C LEU A 397 22.87 -14.80 6.91
N GLY A 398 22.55 -15.00 8.17
CA GLY A 398 22.90 -16.23 8.90
C GLY A 398 22.24 -17.46 8.28
N ALA A 399 20.93 -17.40 8.02
CA ALA A 399 20.19 -18.48 7.37
C ALA A 399 20.74 -18.81 5.97
N TYR A 400 21.03 -17.76 5.17
CA TYR A 400 21.64 -17.92 3.85
C TYR A 400 22.98 -18.65 3.93
N CYS A 401 23.90 -18.16 4.75
CA CYS A 401 25.23 -18.76 4.89
C CYS A 401 25.14 -20.23 5.32
N TYR A 402 24.33 -20.53 6.33
CA TYR A 402 24.16 -21.91 6.80
C TYR A 402 23.47 -22.81 5.76
N THR A 403 22.46 -22.30 5.05
CA THR A 403 21.81 -23.07 3.98
C THR A 403 22.80 -23.39 2.86
N VAL A 404 23.63 -22.44 2.44
CA VAL A 404 24.65 -22.67 1.41
C VAL A 404 25.71 -23.69 1.89
N VAL A 405 26.15 -23.60 3.15
CA VAL A 405 27.16 -24.52 3.71
C VAL A 405 26.61 -25.94 3.82
N LEU A 406 25.36 -26.12 4.22
CA LEU A 406 24.77 -27.44 4.51
C LEU A 406 24.15 -28.10 3.28
N PHE A 407 23.58 -27.31 2.36
CA PHE A 407 22.78 -27.83 1.24
C PHE A 407 23.33 -27.43 -0.14
N GLY A 408 24.38 -26.60 -0.22
CA GLY A 408 24.97 -26.14 -1.47
C GLY A 408 24.42 -24.81 -1.98
N ALA A 409 24.63 -24.54 -3.27
CA ALA A 409 24.35 -23.23 -3.86
C ALA A 409 22.86 -22.84 -3.78
N LEU A 410 22.62 -21.61 -3.32
CA LEU A 410 21.31 -20.98 -3.25
C LEU A 410 21.40 -19.60 -3.90
N ASP A 411 20.43 -19.23 -4.75
CA ASP A 411 20.38 -17.90 -5.33
C ASP A 411 20.14 -16.83 -4.26
N PHE A 412 21.08 -15.90 -4.14
CA PHE A 412 21.04 -14.84 -3.14
C PHE A 412 19.89 -13.85 -3.37
N GLY A 413 19.62 -13.49 -4.64
CA GLY A 413 18.56 -12.55 -4.98
C GLY A 413 17.19 -13.12 -4.64
N LEU A 414 16.95 -14.39 -4.97
CA LEU A 414 15.74 -15.12 -4.63
C LEU A 414 15.55 -15.19 -3.11
N PHE A 415 16.60 -15.53 -2.36
CA PHE A 415 16.53 -15.61 -0.91
C PHE A 415 16.26 -14.25 -0.26
N MET A 416 16.81 -13.16 -0.81
CA MET A 416 16.51 -11.80 -0.35
C MET A 416 15.07 -11.38 -0.68
N ALA A 417 14.52 -11.81 -1.82
CA ALA A 417 13.11 -11.58 -2.13
C ALA A 417 12.18 -12.30 -1.14
N ILE A 418 12.49 -13.54 -0.76
CA ILE A 418 11.78 -14.29 0.28
C ILE A 418 11.81 -13.52 1.62
N ASN A 419 12.98 -13.01 2.01
CA ASN A 419 13.13 -12.21 3.23
C ASN A 419 12.33 -10.89 3.17
N ALA A 420 12.29 -10.23 2.02
CA ALA A 420 11.51 -9.01 1.84
C ALA A 420 10.00 -9.26 2.00
N LEU A 421 9.48 -10.37 1.47
CA LEU A 421 8.08 -10.76 1.64
C LEU A 421 7.75 -11.09 3.10
N LEU A 422 8.62 -11.82 3.77
CA LEU A 422 8.46 -12.17 5.18
C LEU A 422 8.55 -10.92 6.07
N PHE A 423 9.45 -9.99 5.77
CA PHE A 423 9.56 -8.71 6.47
C PHE A 423 8.29 -7.86 6.27
N LEU A 424 7.79 -7.73 5.04
CA LEU A 424 6.54 -7.01 4.76
C LEU A 424 5.36 -7.64 5.50
N TRP A 425 5.29 -8.98 5.53
CA TRP A 425 4.31 -9.72 6.31
C TRP A 425 4.36 -9.31 7.80
N LEU A 426 5.55 -9.29 8.40
CA LEU A 426 5.71 -8.92 9.81
C LEU A 426 5.30 -7.46 10.07
N MET A 427 5.59 -6.54 9.14
CA MET A 427 5.24 -5.12 9.28
C MET A 427 3.73 -4.89 9.35
N VAL A 428 2.90 -5.76 8.75
CA VAL A 428 1.45 -5.71 8.93
C VAL A 428 1.08 -5.90 10.41
N PHE A 429 1.66 -6.90 11.07
CA PHE A 429 1.34 -7.18 12.48
C PHE A 429 1.93 -6.15 13.43
N VAL A 430 3.08 -5.56 13.10
CA VAL A 430 3.62 -4.40 13.82
C VAL A 430 2.65 -3.21 13.75
N ALA A 431 2.07 -2.94 12.58
CA ALA A 431 1.09 -1.88 12.40
C ALA A 431 -0.23 -2.16 13.15
N VAL A 432 -0.71 -3.42 13.13
CA VAL A 432 -1.89 -3.87 13.89
C VAL A 432 -1.66 -3.73 15.39
N ALA A 433 -0.49 -4.14 15.89
CA ALA A 433 -0.13 -4.01 17.30
C ALA A 433 -0.06 -2.53 17.73
N LEU A 434 0.47 -1.65 16.88
CA LEU A 434 0.51 -0.21 17.13
C LEU A 434 -0.90 0.39 17.13
N LEU A 435 -1.78 -0.01 16.22
CA LEU A 435 -3.19 0.38 16.24
C LEU A 435 -3.87 -0.08 17.52
N GLY A 436 -3.68 -1.33 17.93
CA GLY A 436 -4.18 -1.86 19.21
C GLY A 436 -3.67 -1.04 20.38
N SER A 437 -2.40 -0.63 20.36
CA SER A 437 -1.79 0.21 21.38
C SER A 437 -2.36 1.63 21.43
N ALA A 438 -2.73 2.19 20.28
CA ALA A 438 -3.37 3.51 20.22
C ALA A 438 -4.84 3.48 20.69
N LEU A 439 -5.57 2.39 20.41
CA LEU A 439 -6.97 2.18 20.81
C LEU A 439 -7.11 1.79 22.28
N GLY A 440 -6.20 0.97 22.81
CA GLY A 440 -6.27 0.42 24.15
C GLY A 440 -6.12 1.49 25.24
N GLY A 441 -7.00 1.45 26.25
CA GLY A 441 -6.89 2.30 27.45
C GLY A 441 -5.75 1.89 28.39
N SER A 442 -5.31 0.64 28.32
CA SER A 442 -4.20 0.04 29.07
C SER A 442 -3.34 -0.86 28.19
N THR A 443 -2.14 -1.19 28.65
CA THR A 443 -1.25 -2.13 27.94
C THR A 443 -1.89 -3.49 27.75
N GLY A 444 -2.67 -3.97 28.73
CA GLY A 444 -3.42 -5.23 28.62
C GLY A 444 -4.53 -5.17 27.57
N ALA A 445 -5.33 -4.10 27.56
CA ALA A 445 -6.35 -3.89 26.53
C ALA A 445 -5.72 -3.75 25.13
N ALA A 446 -4.60 -3.06 25.01
CA ALA A 446 -3.84 -2.93 23.78
C ALA A 446 -3.35 -4.29 23.25
N ALA A 447 -2.87 -5.17 24.16
CA ALA A 447 -2.49 -6.53 23.82
C ALA A 447 -3.68 -7.34 23.26
N GLY A 448 -4.83 -7.27 23.95
CA GLY A 448 -6.06 -7.95 23.52
C GLY A 448 -6.53 -7.50 22.14
N ILE A 449 -6.55 -6.19 21.87
CA ILE A 449 -6.95 -5.63 20.56
C ILE A 449 -5.92 -6.00 19.48
N GLY A 450 -4.62 -5.84 19.76
CA GLY A 450 -3.56 -6.15 18.82
C GLY A 450 -3.51 -7.64 18.47
N LEU A 451 -3.62 -8.51 19.48
CA LEU A 451 -3.65 -9.97 19.27
C LEU A 451 -4.92 -10.41 18.54
N GLY A 452 -6.08 -9.93 19.00
CA GLY A 452 -7.37 -10.24 18.36
C GLY A 452 -7.42 -9.82 16.90
N GLY A 453 -6.99 -8.60 16.58
CA GLY A 453 -6.88 -8.11 15.20
C GLY A 453 -5.91 -8.93 14.36
N SER A 454 -4.78 -9.32 14.93
CA SER A 454 -3.79 -10.15 14.27
C SER A 454 -4.31 -11.56 13.98
N VAL A 455 -4.96 -12.20 14.95
CA VAL A 455 -5.59 -13.51 14.78
C VAL A 455 -6.70 -13.45 13.74
N ALA A 456 -7.52 -12.38 13.74
CA ALA A 456 -8.56 -12.20 12.73
C ALA A 456 -7.97 -12.13 11.30
N LEU A 457 -6.84 -11.43 11.11
CA LEU A 457 -6.14 -11.38 9.82
C LEU A 457 -5.57 -12.76 9.42
N LEU A 458 -5.02 -13.52 10.37
CA LEU A 458 -4.52 -14.87 10.11
C LEU A 458 -5.67 -15.82 9.72
N LEU A 459 -6.82 -15.73 10.39
CA LEU A 459 -8.01 -16.53 10.05
C LEU A 459 -8.59 -16.11 8.69
N ALA A 460 -8.61 -14.82 8.37
CA ALA A 460 -9.05 -14.32 7.07
C ALA A 460 -8.20 -14.88 5.91
N GLY A 461 -6.93 -15.23 6.18
CA GLY A 461 -6.04 -15.89 5.24
C GLY A 461 -6.54 -17.28 4.76
N ASN A 462 -7.44 -17.92 5.51
CA ASN A 462 -8.02 -19.21 5.14
C ASN A 462 -9.30 -19.08 4.28
N LEU A 463 -9.77 -17.87 4.02
CA LEU A 463 -10.95 -17.65 3.19
C LEU A 463 -10.61 -17.85 1.71
N PRO A 464 -11.35 -18.70 0.95
CA PRO A 464 -10.92 -19.13 -0.40
C PRO A 464 -10.71 -18.01 -1.41
N ARG A 465 -11.46 -16.89 -1.30
CA ARG A 465 -11.42 -15.76 -2.26
C ARG A 465 -10.57 -14.58 -1.79
N VAL A 466 -10.45 -14.41 -0.49
CA VAL A 466 -9.78 -13.26 0.15
C VAL A 466 -8.38 -13.65 0.65
N GLY A 467 -8.21 -14.91 1.03
CA GLY A 467 -6.97 -15.44 1.59
C GLY A 467 -5.70 -15.11 0.80
N PRO A 468 -5.69 -15.25 -0.54
CA PRO A 468 -4.51 -14.90 -1.33
C PRO A 468 -4.06 -13.43 -1.21
N LEU A 469 -4.98 -12.52 -0.87
CA LEU A 469 -4.71 -11.09 -0.67
C LEU A 469 -4.38 -10.76 0.80
N MET A 470 -4.64 -11.67 1.73
CA MET A 470 -4.30 -11.49 3.14
C MET A 470 -2.80 -11.65 3.37
N PRO A 471 -2.28 -11.23 4.53
CA PRO A 471 -0.85 -11.38 4.83
C PRO A 471 -0.32 -12.80 4.63
N GLY A 472 -1.14 -13.83 4.87
CA GLY A 472 -0.81 -15.23 4.59
C GLY A 472 -0.42 -15.51 3.13
N GLY A 473 -0.98 -14.75 2.17
CA GLY A 473 -0.61 -14.83 0.75
C GLY A 473 0.84 -14.46 0.46
N LEU A 474 1.45 -13.58 1.28
CA LEU A 474 2.89 -13.25 1.18
C LEU A 474 3.75 -14.43 1.59
N LEU A 475 3.38 -15.12 2.69
CA LEU A 475 4.11 -16.31 3.15
C LEU A 475 3.98 -17.46 2.17
N ALA A 476 2.77 -17.68 1.63
CA ALA A 476 2.54 -18.71 0.61
C ALA A 476 3.39 -18.44 -0.63
N TRP A 477 3.45 -17.19 -1.09
CA TRP A 477 4.29 -16.81 -2.23
C TRP A 477 5.78 -16.96 -1.92
N ALA A 478 6.24 -16.54 -0.75
CA ALA A 478 7.62 -16.74 -0.31
C ALA A 478 8.00 -18.23 -0.26
N GLY A 479 7.09 -19.09 0.22
CA GLY A 479 7.27 -20.56 0.20
C GLY A 479 7.35 -21.13 -1.22
N GLN A 480 6.50 -20.68 -2.14
CA GLN A 480 6.55 -21.09 -3.54
C GLN A 480 7.85 -20.69 -4.22
N LEU A 481 8.35 -19.46 -3.97
CA LEU A 481 9.65 -19.02 -4.47
C LEU A 481 10.79 -19.92 -3.97
N GLY A 482 10.73 -20.35 -2.71
CA GLY A 482 11.70 -21.28 -2.14
C GLY A 482 11.64 -22.71 -2.72
N ALA A 483 10.43 -23.20 -3.04
CA ALA A 483 10.21 -24.55 -3.51
C ALA A 483 10.49 -24.73 -5.02
N LEU A 484 10.28 -23.70 -5.84
CA LEU A 484 10.30 -23.76 -7.30
C LEU A 484 11.54 -23.07 -7.91
N SER A 485 12.72 -23.28 -7.32
CA SER A 485 13.98 -22.75 -7.87
C SER A 485 14.16 -23.24 -9.33
N GLY A 486 14.04 -22.30 -10.28
CA GLY A 486 14.22 -22.56 -11.71
C GLY A 486 12.93 -22.56 -12.56
N THR A 487 11.74 -22.45 -11.97
CA THR A 487 10.47 -22.31 -12.71
C THR A 487 9.85 -20.93 -12.46
N SER A 488 9.03 -20.42 -13.41
CA SER A 488 8.34 -19.15 -13.25
C SER A 488 7.22 -19.28 -12.18
N VAL A 489 7.43 -18.69 -11.02
CA VAL A 489 6.39 -18.57 -9.98
C VAL A 489 5.49 -17.39 -10.32
N PRO A 490 4.15 -17.57 -10.41
CA PRO A 490 3.24 -16.46 -10.63
C PRO A 490 3.40 -15.37 -9.54
N SER A 491 3.50 -14.12 -9.94
CA SER A 491 3.62 -13.01 -9.00
C SER A 491 2.30 -12.80 -8.22
N ASN A 492 2.39 -12.59 -6.91
CA ASN A 492 1.26 -12.19 -6.09
C ASN A 492 1.39 -10.72 -5.66
N SER A 493 1.49 -9.82 -6.64
CA SER A 493 1.56 -8.37 -6.41
C SER A 493 0.34 -7.84 -5.64
N GLY A 494 -0.82 -8.50 -5.77
CA GLY A 494 -2.03 -8.19 -5.01
C GLY A 494 -1.84 -8.32 -3.49
N ALA A 495 -1.13 -9.35 -3.02
CA ALA A 495 -0.81 -9.51 -1.60
C ALA A 495 0.13 -8.41 -1.09
N VAL A 496 1.10 -7.97 -1.90
CA VAL A 496 1.99 -6.84 -1.54
C VAL A 496 1.20 -5.54 -1.42
N ALA A 497 0.34 -5.25 -2.39
CA ALA A 497 -0.51 -4.06 -2.37
C ALA A 497 -1.47 -4.07 -1.17
N ALA A 498 -2.10 -5.22 -0.89
CA ALA A 498 -3.00 -5.39 0.25
C ALA A 498 -2.27 -5.23 1.59
N ALA A 499 -1.06 -5.79 1.73
CA ALA A 499 -0.23 -5.61 2.92
C ALA A 499 0.14 -4.12 3.14
N GLY A 500 0.56 -3.43 2.08
CA GLY A 500 0.83 -1.99 2.12
C GLY A 500 -0.42 -1.18 2.53
N ALA A 501 -1.58 -1.50 1.97
CA ALA A 501 -2.85 -0.88 2.32
C ALA A 501 -3.23 -1.13 3.80
N LEU A 502 -3.08 -2.36 4.29
CA LEU A 502 -3.33 -2.71 5.70
C LEU A 502 -2.42 -1.94 6.66
N ILE A 503 -1.12 -1.86 6.37
CA ILE A 503 -0.17 -1.06 7.16
C ILE A 503 -0.64 0.39 7.21
N LEU A 504 -0.94 0.98 6.06
CA LEU A 504 -1.39 2.37 5.97
C LEU A 504 -2.69 2.60 6.74
N LEU A 505 -3.68 1.71 6.60
CA LEU A 505 -4.95 1.78 7.33
C LEU A 505 -4.75 1.68 8.84
N CYS A 506 -3.90 0.77 9.31
CA CYS A 506 -3.58 0.63 10.73
C CYS A 506 -2.90 1.90 11.29
N LEU A 507 -1.95 2.48 10.55
CA LEU A 507 -1.27 3.71 10.96
C LEU A 507 -2.22 4.91 10.99
N LEU A 508 -3.10 5.03 10.01
CA LEU A 508 -4.12 6.09 10.00
C LEU A 508 -5.17 5.90 11.08
N GLY A 509 -5.58 4.65 11.32
CA GLY A 509 -6.46 4.30 12.43
C GLY A 509 -5.83 4.64 13.79
N ALA A 510 -4.54 4.32 13.97
CA ALA A 510 -3.80 4.67 15.18
C ALA A 510 -3.70 6.19 15.37
N LEU A 511 -3.44 6.94 14.28
CA LEU A 511 -3.43 8.39 14.32
C LEU A 511 -4.80 8.96 14.65
N ALA A 512 -5.86 8.51 13.97
CA ALA A 512 -7.23 8.97 14.20
C ALA A 512 -7.70 8.68 15.63
N ALA A 513 -7.35 7.51 16.18
CA ALA A 513 -7.64 7.14 17.57
C ALA A 513 -6.90 8.08 18.55
N PHE A 514 -5.62 8.32 18.28
CA PHE A 514 -4.78 9.14 19.14
C PHE A 514 -5.14 10.64 19.09
N GLU A 515 -5.60 11.14 17.94
CA GLU A 515 -6.10 12.51 17.78
C GLU A 515 -7.33 12.83 18.63
N ARG A 516 -8.17 11.82 18.91
CA ARG A 516 -9.40 11.96 19.68
C ARG A 516 -9.19 11.91 21.19
N GLN A 517 -8.00 11.52 21.63
CA GLN A 517 -7.71 11.32 23.05
C GLN A 517 -7.28 12.63 23.72
N GLU A 518 -7.85 12.91 24.87
CA GLU A 518 -7.36 13.90 25.82
C GLU A 518 -6.22 13.25 26.62
N LEU A 519 -5.07 13.91 26.67
CA LEU A 519 -3.83 13.42 27.30
C LEU A 519 -3.49 14.26 28.51
#